data_eae3a71d38dfbaf4ce095d0a5d8775ae
#
_entry.id   eae3a71d38dfbaf4ce095d0a5d8775ae
#
_cell.length_a   1.000
_cell.length_b   1.000
_cell.length_c   1.000
_cell.angle_alpha   90.00
_cell.angle_beta   90.00
_cell.angle_gamma   90.00
#
_symmetry.space_group_name_H-M   'P 1'
#
loop_
_entity.id
_entity.type
_entity.pdbx_description
1 polymer ?
#
loop_
_entity_poly.entity_id
_entity_poly.type
_entity_poly.pdbx_seq_one_letter_code
_entity_poly.pdbx_strand_id
1 'polypeptide(L)'
;MSRLWIAIFLLVLAIDDLWAQALTRVMSGYAATSGPHAVLWLAREAGLFEKNGLRTDIAYIRSGSTMGQALVAGEIQLAQMGGPAALAAGVAGFDVTMVAVALNTTPIVIMGKVSKMEELKGKAIGVTRYGSNTDISARFAIRKAGLQPEKDVALIQLEDYAGIMGGIQSGRIAAGALADPFTDHAKKLGYQEIADIAALGLEFPFVGIVTKKSFIKEQPDVVQRFVRAYTESIALYKNNRELAKKVTSKYTGIKDPEILTSTVDFYAPKLASVPYPTIGGIRFVLEQVAIRDPRAKNFRPESFMDVRFVKQLEDSGFIQGLNRK
;
A
#
# COMPACT_ATOMS: atom_id res chain seq x y z
N MET A 1 -23.26 -59.85 -4.87
CA MET A 1 -21.99 -59.09 -4.95
C MET A 1 -22.15 -57.70 -5.57
N SER A 2 -23.14 -57.40 -6.41
CA SER A 2 -23.32 -56.10 -7.09
C SER A 2 -23.76 -54.92 -6.18
N ARG A 3 -24.56 -55.18 -5.14
CA ARG A 3 -25.06 -54.08 -4.25
C ARG A 3 -24.02 -53.52 -3.30
N LEU A 4 -23.00 -54.29 -2.94
CA LEU A 4 -21.90 -53.80 -2.06
C LEU A 4 -20.95 -52.86 -2.78
N TRP A 5 -20.68 -53.09 -4.07
CA TRP A 5 -19.83 -52.22 -4.91
C TRP A 5 -20.47 -50.86 -5.21
N ILE A 6 -21.81 -50.83 -5.37
CA ILE A 6 -22.56 -49.60 -5.58
C ILE A 6 -22.55 -48.73 -4.31
N ALA A 7 -22.65 -49.32 -3.13
CA ALA A 7 -22.59 -48.59 -1.86
C ALA A 7 -21.19 -48.01 -1.59
N ILE A 8 -20.12 -48.72 -1.93
CA ILE A 8 -18.74 -48.25 -1.79
C ILE A 8 -18.45 -47.10 -2.78
N PHE A 9 -18.96 -47.18 -4.02
CA PHE A 9 -18.78 -46.12 -5.03
C PHE A 9 -19.53 -44.84 -4.67
N LEU A 10 -20.73 -44.93 -4.08
CA LEU A 10 -21.48 -43.77 -3.58
C LEU A 10 -20.84 -43.15 -2.32
N LEU A 11 -20.18 -43.95 -1.49
CA LEU A 11 -19.47 -43.46 -0.31
C LEU A 11 -18.19 -42.71 -0.68
N VAL A 12 -17.49 -43.12 -1.75
CA VAL A 12 -16.30 -42.43 -2.26
C VAL A 12 -16.66 -41.10 -2.91
N LEU A 13 -17.78 -41.01 -3.64
CA LEU A 13 -18.25 -39.73 -4.22
C LEU A 13 -18.73 -38.75 -3.14
N ALA A 14 -19.22 -39.22 -1.99
CA ALA A 14 -19.64 -38.36 -0.89
C ALA A 14 -18.45 -37.78 -0.07
N ILE A 15 -17.25 -38.35 -0.19
CA ILE A 15 -16.05 -37.89 0.53
C ILE A 15 -15.35 -36.75 -0.24
N ASP A 16 -15.43 -36.74 -1.57
CA ASP A 16 -14.83 -35.67 -2.38
C ASP A 16 -15.56 -34.31 -2.24
N ASP A 17 -16.87 -34.33 -1.95
CA ASP A 17 -17.66 -33.10 -1.71
C ASP A 17 -17.45 -32.48 -0.32
N LEU A 18 -16.84 -33.19 0.63
CA LEU A 18 -16.62 -32.68 2.00
C LEU A 18 -15.40 -31.74 2.12
N TRP A 19 -14.58 -31.61 1.07
CA TRP A 19 -13.33 -30.83 1.13
C TRP A 19 -13.34 -29.51 0.32
N ALA A 20 -14.38 -29.24 -0.43
CA ALA A 20 -14.55 -27.95 -1.07
C ALA A 20 -15.14 -26.93 -0.08
N GLN A 21 -14.39 -26.57 0.95
CA GLN A 21 -14.78 -25.45 1.81
C GLN A 21 -14.94 -24.20 0.92
N ALA A 22 -16.18 -23.73 0.77
CA ALA A 22 -16.48 -22.59 -0.07
C ALA A 22 -15.61 -21.38 0.35
N LEU A 23 -14.84 -20.87 -0.59
CA LEU A 23 -13.97 -19.72 -0.34
C LEU A 23 -14.80 -18.51 0.12
N THR A 24 -14.39 -17.88 1.20
CA THR A 24 -15.04 -16.66 1.69
C THR A 24 -14.70 -15.50 0.76
N ARG A 25 -15.73 -14.88 0.17
CA ARG A 25 -15.54 -13.73 -0.75
C ARG A 25 -15.17 -12.48 0.03
N VAL A 26 -14.14 -11.76 -0.46
CA VAL A 26 -13.66 -10.51 0.09
C VAL A 26 -13.41 -9.52 -1.05
N MET A 27 -13.93 -8.29 -0.93
CA MET A 27 -13.58 -7.21 -1.82
C MET A 27 -12.42 -6.41 -1.24
N SER A 28 -11.31 -6.38 -1.95
CA SER A 28 -10.11 -5.63 -1.59
C SER A 28 -9.76 -4.62 -2.67
N GLY A 29 -8.83 -3.72 -2.37
CA GLY A 29 -8.37 -2.73 -3.33
C GLY A 29 -6.96 -2.25 -3.04
N TYR A 30 -6.33 -1.62 -4.04
CA TYR A 30 -5.04 -0.97 -3.91
C TYR A 30 -5.09 0.46 -4.44
N ALA A 31 -4.38 1.37 -3.76
CA ALA A 31 -4.51 2.81 -3.96
C ALA A 31 -3.51 3.40 -4.97
N ALA A 32 -2.47 2.65 -5.35
CA ALA A 32 -1.43 3.13 -6.25
C ALA A 32 -0.70 1.99 -6.96
N THR A 33 0.04 2.33 -8.02
CA THR A 33 0.80 1.40 -8.87
C THR A 33 2.31 1.54 -8.67
N SER A 34 2.79 1.64 -7.42
CA SER A 34 4.22 1.63 -7.10
C SER A 34 4.71 0.27 -6.60
N GLY A 35 6.02 0.06 -6.60
CA GLY A 35 6.66 -1.23 -6.31
C GLY A 35 6.17 -1.94 -5.05
N PRO A 36 6.00 -1.28 -3.88
CA PRO A 36 5.56 -1.97 -2.67
C PRO A 36 4.08 -2.38 -2.70
N HIS A 37 3.27 -1.84 -3.62
CA HIS A 37 1.90 -2.32 -3.83
C HIS A 37 1.86 -3.72 -4.46
N ALA A 38 2.96 -4.18 -5.06
CA ALA A 38 3.07 -5.51 -5.64
C ALA A 38 2.88 -6.63 -4.59
N VAL A 39 3.01 -6.36 -3.30
CA VAL A 39 2.70 -7.34 -2.25
C VAL A 39 1.25 -7.84 -2.37
N LEU A 40 0.26 -6.96 -2.56
CA LEU A 40 -1.13 -7.38 -2.74
C LEU A 40 -1.35 -8.12 -4.06
N TRP A 41 -0.71 -7.63 -5.12
CA TRP A 41 -0.84 -8.24 -6.45
C TRP A 41 -0.22 -9.64 -6.48
N LEU A 42 0.94 -9.83 -5.83
CA LEU A 42 1.58 -11.13 -5.67
C LEU A 42 0.70 -12.11 -4.88
N ALA A 43 0.06 -11.65 -3.80
CA ALA A 43 -0.86 -12.48 -3.04
C ALA A 43 -1.96 -13.06 -3.93
N ARG A 44 -2.50 -12.24 -4.85
CA ARG A 44 -3.49 -12.67 -5.84
C ARG A 44 -2.89 -13.59 -6.91
N GLU A 45 -1.81 -13.14 -7.58
CA GLU A 45 -1.23 -13.87 -8.72
C GLU A 45 -0.63 -15.23 -8.34
N ALA A 46 -0.20 -15.38 -7.09
CA ALA A 46 0.33 -16.63 -6.56
C ALA A 46 -0.73 -17.50 -5.83
N GLY A 47 -2.01 -17.14 -5.90
CA GLY A 47 -3.08 -17.92 -5.26
C GLY A 47 -3.01 -17.97 -3.73
N LEU A 48 -2.34 -16.99 -3.09
CA LEU A 48 -2.16 -17.02 -1.64
C LEU A 48 -3.47 -16.73 -0.88
N PHE A 49 -4.40 -16.01 -1.48
CA PHE A 49 -5.72 -15.80 -0.90
C PHE A 49 -6.53 -17.10 -0.89
N GLU A 50 -6.58 -17.80 -2.02
CA GLU A 50 -7.26 -19.09 -2.17
C GLU A 50 -6.66 -20.15 -1.24
N LYS A 51 -5.33 -20.22 -1.14
CA LYS A 51 -4.59 -21.06 -0.18
C LYS A 51 -5.02 -20.80 1.26
N ASN A 52 -5.44 -19.59 1.58
CA ASN A 52 -5.92 -19.19 2.90
C ASN A 52 -7.46 -19.15 2.98
N GLY A 53 -8.17 -19.83 2.07
CA GLY A 53 -9.63 -19.97 2.11
C GLY A 53 -10.40 -18.70 1.74
N LEU A 54 -9.76 -17.76 1.01
CA LEU A 54 -10.37 -16.50 0.59
C LEU A 54 -10.49 -16.43 -0.95
N ARG A 55 -11.61 -15.99 -1.45
CA ARG A 55 -11.78 -15.53 -2.83
C ARG A 55 -11.73 -14.01 -2.84
N THR A 56 -10.58 -13.44 -3.24
CA THR A 56 -10.36 -11.99 -3.15
C THR A 56 -10.44 -11.34 -4.53
N ASP A 57 -11.44 -10.50 -4.72
CA ASP A 57 -11.52 -9.58 -5.84
C ASP A 57 -10.74 -8.30 -5.47
N ILE A 58 -9.80 -7.86 -6.32
CA ILE A 58 -9.01 -6.65 -6.08
C ILE A 58 -9.29 -5.58 -7.10
N ALA A 59 -9.63 -4.36 -6.64
CA ALA A 59 -9.91 -3.19 -7.46
C ALA A 59 -8.77 -2.17 -7.38
N TYR A 60 -8.44 -1.53 -8.51
CA TYR A 60 -7.61 -0.34 -8.51
C TYR A 60 -8.49 0.89 -8.26
N ILE A 61 -8.27 1.58 -7.14
CA ILE A 61 -8.95 2.84 -6.81
C ILE A 61 -7.88 3.92 -6.66
N ARG A 62 -7.80 4.80 -7.63
CA ARG A 62 -6.74 5.81 -7.72
C ARG A 62 -6.69 6.70 -6.49
N SER A 63 -5.50 6.74 -5.86
CA SER A 63 -5.20 7.52 -4.65
C SER A 63 -5.74 6.95 -3.33
N GLY A 64 -4.92 7.09 -2.29
CA GLY A 64 -5.29 6.70 -0.92
C GLY A 64 -6.54 7.41 -0.41
N SER A 65 -6.74 8.67 -0.77
CA SER A 65 -7.92 9.45 -0.32
C SER A 65 -9.22 8.88 -0.89
N THR A 66 -9.25 8.52 -2.18
CA THR A 66 -10.43 7.89 -2.81
C THR A 66 -10.63 6.47 -2.28
N MET A 67 -9.54 5.71 -2.07
CA MET A 67 -9.59 4.38 -1.45
C MET A 67 -10.18 4.45 -0.03
N GLY A 68 -9.79 5.46 0.76
CA GLY A 68 -10.34 5.68 2.10
C GLY A 68 -11.86 5.93 2.06
N GLN A 69 -12.36 6.68 1.07
CA GLN A 69 -13.79 6.89 0.88
C GLN A 69 -14.54 5.60 0.55
N ALA A 70 -14.00 4.76 -0.37
CA ALA A 70 -14.58 3.46 -0.72
C ALA A 70 -14.60 2.49 0.48
N LEU A 71 -13.54 2.50 1.31
CA LEU A 71 -13.49 1.71 2.54
C LEU A 71 -14.56 2.16 3.55
N VAL A 72 -14.70 3.46 3.76
CA VAL A 72 -15.70 4.04 4.66
C VAL A 72 -17.13 3.71 4.17
N ALA A 73 -17.37 3.82 2.86
CA ALA A 73 -18.64 3.46 2.23
C ALA A 73 -18.96 1.96 2.31
N GLY A 74 -17.96 1.10 2.61
CA GLY A 74 -18.13 -0.35 2.69
C GLY A 74 -18.03 -1.08 1.35
N GLU A 75 -17.67 -0.37 0.28
CA GLU A 75 -17.42 -0.96 -1.05
C GLU A 75 -16.18 -1.86 -1.05
N ILE A 76 -15.20 -1.54 -0.20
CA ILE A 76 -13.98 -2.31 0.04
C ILE A 76 -13.95 -2.72 1.51
N GLN A 77 -13.64 -4.00 1.80
CA GLN A 77 -13.49 -4.51 3.16
C GLN A 77 -12.06 -4.38 3.69
N LEU A 78 -11.08 -4.64 2.83
CA LEU A 78 -9.65 -4.59 3.16
C LEU A 78 -8.92 -3.80 2.08
N ALA A 79 -8.42 -2.62 2.44
CA ALA A 79 -7.78 -1.68 1.52
C ALA A 79 -6.27 -1.65 1.69
N GLN A 80 -5.52 -1.90 0.60
CA GLN A 80 -4.08 -1.62 0.58
C GLN A 80 -3.87 -0.13 0.27
N MET A 81 -3.48 0.64 1.29
CA MET A 81 -3.32 2.09 1.18
C MET A 81 -2.32 2.62 2.21
N GLY A 82 -1.99 3.89 2.11
CA GLY A 82 -1.12 4.56 3.07
C GLY A 82 -1.84 5.11 4.29
N GLY A 83 -1.07 5.36 5.34
CA GLY A 83 -1.54 5.92 6.62
C GLY A 83 -2.26 7.26 6.52
N PRO A 84 -1.80 8.26 5.74
CA PRO A 84 -2.39 9.59 5.74
C PRO A 84 -3.91 9.60 5.55
N ALA A 85 -4.40 8.94 4.52
CA ALA A 85 -5.85 8.90 4.25
C ALA A 85 -6.61 8.06 5.30
N ALA A 86 -6.01 6.96 5.80
CA ALA A 86 -6.60 6.15 6.86
C ALA A 86 -6.73 6.94 8.17
N LEU A 87 -5.65 7.64 8.56
CA LEU A 87 -5.66 8.43 9.80
C LEU A 87 -6.59 9.64 9.71
N ALA A 88 -6.61 10.32 8.55
CA ALA A 88 -7.55 11.42 8.31
C ALA A 88 -9.02 10.96 8.42
N ALA A 89 -9.36 9.79 7.87
CA ALA A 89 -10.68 9.19 8.03
C ALA A 89 -11.01 8.89 9.51
N GLY A 90 -10.06 8.33 10.26
CA GLY A 90 -10.25 8.06 11.69
C GLY A 90 -10.39 9.34 12.54
N VAL A 91 -9.62 10.40 12.24
CA VAL A 91 -9.77 11.72 12.86
C VAL A 91 -11.13 12.34 12.55
N ALA A 92 -11.67 12.09 11.35
CA ALA A 92 -13.02 12.48 10.97
C ALA A 92 -14.13 11.67 11.65
N GLY A 93 -13.79 10.65 12.46
CA GLY A 93 -14.73 9.86 13.25
C GLY A 93 -15.10 8.49 12.65
N PHE A 94 -14.48 8.10 11.54
CA PHE A 94 -14.71 6.76 10.96
C PHE A 94 -13.90 5.68 11.71
N ASP A 95 -14.47 4.47 11.80
CA ASP A 95 -13.96 3.35 12.59
C ASP A 95 -12.83 2.55 11.92
N VAL A 96 -11.95 3.23 11.20
CA VAL A 96 -10.84 2.59 10.45
C VAL A 96 -9.63 2.28 11.32
N THR A 97 -8.88 1.22 10.96
CA THR A 97 -7.64 0.81 11.62
C THR A 97 -6.69 0.11 10.66
N MET A 98 -5.39 0.20 10.91
CA MET A 98 -4.35 -0.52 10.16
C MET A 98 -4.06 -1.86 10.85
N VAL A 99 -4.10 -2.95 10.10
CA VAL A 99 -3.88 -4.31 10.62
C VAL A 99 -2.53 -4.91 10.20
N ALA A 100 -1.90 -4.36 9.17
CA ALA A 100 -0.54 -4.71 8.74
C ALA A 100 0.06 -3.56 7.94
N VAL A 101 1.40 -3.38 7.98
CA VAL A 101 2.13 -2.40 7.15
C VAL A 101 3.37 -3.08 6.55
N ALA A 102 3.39 -3.20 5.23
CA ALA A 102 4.50 -3.80 4.51
C ALA A 102 5.70 -2.86 4.35
N LEU A 103 5.47 -1.55 4.29
CA LEU A 103 6.54 -0.56 4.17
C LEU A 103 6.30 0.60 5.14
N ASN A 104 7.16 0.72 6.14
CA ASN A 104 7.11 1.74 7.20
C ASN A 104 8.05 2.93 6.95
N THR A 105 8.35 3.24 5.71
CA THR A 105 9.11 4.43 5.29
C THR A 105 8.54 4.98 4.00
N THR A 106 8.63 6.31 3.79
CA THR A 106 8.18 6.90 2.53
C THR A 106 9.26 6.80 1.45
N PRO A 107 8.99 6.18 0.30
CA PRO A 107 9.92 6.14 -0.82
C PRO A 107 9.67 7.27 -1.83
N ILE A 108 9.00 8.33 -1.41
CA ILE A 108 8.64 9.44 -2.32
C ILE A 108 9.86 10.30 -2.61
N VAL A 109 10.04 10.58 -3.90
CA VAL A 109 11.01 11.51 -4.43
C VAL A 109 10.29 12.61 -5.23
N ILE A 110 10.67 13.85 -5.04
CA ILE A 110 10.22 14.96 -5.89
C ILE A 110 11.11 14.98 -7.13
N MET A 111 10.51 14.71 -8.29
CA MET A 111 11.18 14.65 -9.59
C MET A 111 10.67 15.77 -10.49
N GLY A 112 11.54 16.39 -11.29
CA GLY A 112 11.09 17.45 -12.20
C GLY A 112 12.15 18.04 -13.11
N LYS A 113 11.84 19.24 -13.64
CA LYS A 113 12.68 19.97 -14.62
C LYS A 113 13.62 20.98 -13.96
N VAL A 114 13.59 21.09 -12.65
CA VAL A 114 14.48 21.97 -11.85
C VAL A 114 15.33 21.10 -10.93
N SER A 115 16.41 21.65 -10.38
CA SER A 115 17.37 20.88 -9.60
C SER A 115 17.23 21.06 -8.09
N LYS A 116 16.49 22.08 -7.64
CA LYS A 116 16.36 22.45 -6.22
C LYS A 116 14.93 22.83 -5.87
N MET A 117 14.54 22.58 -4.62
CA MET A 117 13.19 22.91 -4.11
C MET A 117 12.89 24.39 -4.18
N GLU A 118 13.88 25.27 -3.97
CA GLU A 118 13.72 26.73 -3.98
C GLU A 118 13.30 27.25 -5.37
N GLU A 119 13.73 26.58 -6.44
CA GLU A 119 13.37 26.91 -7.83
C GLU A 119 11.89 26.59 -8.15
N LEU A 120 11.19 25.89 -7.27
CA LEU A 120 9.75 25.61 -7.39
C LEU A 120 8.88 26.77 -6.90
N LYS A 121 9.46 27.83 -6.34
CA LYS A 121 8.69 29.03 -5.94
C LYS A 121 7.96 29.62 -7.16
N GLY A 122 6.65 29.83 -7.02
CA GLY A 122 5.76 30.29 -8.10
C GLY A 122 5.38 29.22 -9.11
N LYS A 123 5.80 27.95 -8.90
CA LYS A 123 5.50 26.82 -9.78
C LYS A 123 4.60 25.80 -9.08
N ALA A 124 4.26 24.71 -9.78
CA ALA A 124 3.39 23.66 -9.27
C ALA A 124 4.11 22.31 -9.15
N ILE A 125 3.79 21.57 -8.08
CA ILE A 125 4.11 20.16 -7.88
C ILE A 125 2.83 19.32 -8.06
N GLY A 126 2.95 18.21 -8.82
CA GLY A 126 1.88 17.22 -8.97
C GLY A 126 1.85 16.24 -7.80
N VAL A 127 0.65 15.99 -7.31
CA VAL A 127 0.33 14.95 -6.31
C VAL A 127 -0.84 14.11 -6.80
N THR A 128 -1.04 12.91 -6.27
CA THR A 128 -2.19 12.10 -6.69
C THR A 128 -3.50 12.76 -6.28
N ARG A 129 -3.74 12.90 -4.99
CA ARG A 129 -4.86 13.68 -4.42
C ARG A 129 -4.46 14.26 -3.07
N TYR A 130 -5.14 15.31 -2.63
CA TYR A 130 -4.92 15.88 -1.31
C TYR A 130 -5.22 14.86 -0.21
N GLY A 131 -4.38 14.82 0.83
CA GLY A 131 -4.44 13.86 1.91
C GLY A 131 -3.86 12.47 1.58
N SER A 132 -3.30 12.27 0.39
CA SER A 132 -2.57 11.04 0.02
C SER A 132 -1.11 11.06 0.50
N ASN A 133 -0.41 9.92 0.35
CA ASN A 133 1.03 9.84 0.61
C ASN A 133 1.82 10.89 -0.16
N THR A 134 1.54 11.09 -1.45
CA THR A 134 2.24 12.05 -2.30
C THR A 134 2.00 13.49 -1.85
N ASP A 135 0.79 13.85 -1.42
CA ASP A 135 0.47 15.17 -0.92
C ASP A 135 1.19 15.48 0.40
N ILE A 136 1.11 14.55 1.37
CA ILE A 136 1.78 14.72 2.67
C ILE A 136 3.29 14.83 2.47
N SER A 137 3.89 13.99 1.63
CA SER A 137 5.32 14.00 1.34
C SER A 137 5.76 15.29 0.63
N ALA A 138 5.00 15.73 -0.39
CA ALA A 138 5.30 16.98 -1.10
C ALA A 138 5.22 18.20 -0.17
N ARG A 139 4.15 18.29 0.64
CA ARG A 139 4.00 19.38 1.63
C ARG A 139 5.12 19.38 2.66
N PHE A 140 5.54 18.20 3.10
CA PHE A 140 6.66 18.08 4.01
C PHE A 140 7.96 18.57 3.37
N ALA A 141 8.27 18.15 2.13
CA ALA A 141 9.46 18.62 1.39
C ALA A 141 9.46 20.14 1.17
N ILE A 142 8.31 20.71 0.77
CA ILE A 142 8.17 22.17 0.58
C ILE A 142 8.48 22.90 1.89
N ARG A 143 7.89 22.48 3.01
CA ARG A 143 8.16 23.11 4.32
C ARG A 143 9.61 22.93 4.77
N LYS A 144 10.21 21.77 4.51
CA LYS A 144 11.62 21.48 4.83
C LYS A 144 12.57 22.43 4.09
N ALA A 145 12.22 22.86 2.88
CA ALA A 145 12.95 23.84 2.08
C ALA A 145 12.63 25.32 2.47
N GLY A 146 11.91 25.56 3.56
CA GLY A 146 11.54 26.91 4.00
C GLY A 146 10.43 27.57 3.19
N LEU A 147 9.78 26.83 2.28
CA LEU A 147 8.67 27.30 1.45
C LEU A 147 7.30 26.95 2.07
N GLN A 148 6.28 27.68 1.67
CA GLN A 148 4.91 27.47 2.14
C GLN A 148 4.08 26.75 1.06
N PRO A 149 3.56 25.51 1.38
CA PRO A 149 2.63 24.84 0.45
C PRO A 149 1.42 25.71 0.16
N GLU A 150 0.96 25.69 -1.10
CA GLU A 150 -0.18 26.43 -1.64
C GLU A 150 0.06 27.94 -1.79
N LYS A 151 0.99 28.53 -1.04
CA LYS A 151 1.36 29.94 -1.16
C LYS A 151 2.56 30.15 -2.07
N ASP A 152 3.68 29.49 -1.77
CA ASP A 152 4.92 29.61 -2.55
C ASP A 152 4.98 28.58 -3.68
N VAL A 153 4.42 27.39 -3.46
CA VAL A 153 4.39 26.26 -4.41
C VAL A 153 2.97 25.71 -4.49
N ALA A 154 2.37 25.79 -5.68
CA ALA A 154 1.05 25.21 -5.90
C ALA A 154 1.10 23.67 -5.89
N LEU A 155 0.02 23.04 -5.42
CA LEU A 155 -0.15 21.58 -5.48
C LEU A 155 -1.30 21.26 -6.44
N ILE A 156 -1.05 20.39 -7.43
CA ILE A 156 -2.04 20.01 -8.45
C ILE A 156 -2.34 18.52 -8.34
N GLN A 157 -3.63 18.18 -8.23
CA GLN A 157 -4.10 16.80 -8.20
C GLN A 157 -4.12 16.20 -9.61
N LEU A 158 -3.47 15.04 -9.79
CA LEU A 158 -3.32 14.35 -11.08
C LEU A 158 -3.65 12.84 -10.97
N GLU A 159 -4.37 12.47 -9.93
CA GLU A 159 -4.99 11.16 -9.67
C GLU A 159 -4.02 10.02 -9.36
N ASP A 160 -3.02 9.77 -10.21
CA ASP A 160 -2.04 8.68 -10.07
C ASP A 160 -0.64 9.08 -10.57
N TYR A 161 0.32 8.18 -10.47
CA TYR A 161 1.70 8.44 -10.91
C TYR A 161 1.81 8.66 -12.42
N ALA A 162 1.00 7.98 -13.23
CA ALA A 162 0.98 8.18 -14.67
C ALA A 162 0.49 9.59 -15.03
N GLY A 163 -0.55 10.06 -14.34
CA GLY A 163 -1.05 11.44 -14.47
C GLY A 163 0.00 12.48 -14.06
N ILE A 164 0.75 12.23 -12.97
CA ILE A 164 1.86 13.10 -12.54
C ILE A 164 2.95 13.14 -13.61
N MET A 165 3.36 12.00 -14.16
CA MET A 165 4.33 11.93 -15.24
C MET A 165 3.87 12.71 -16.48
N GLY A 166 2.62 12.51 -16.90
CA GLY A 166 2.04 13.27 -18.02
C GLY A 166 1.99 14.77 -17.75
N GLY A 167 1.75 15.17 -16.50
CA GLY A 167 1.77 16.57 -16.08
C GLY A 167 3.17 17.22 -16.17
N ILE A 168 4.23 16.47 -15.83
CA ILE A 168 5.63 16.96 -15.99
C ILE A 168 5.98 17.05 -17.48
N GLN A 169 5.63 16.02 -18.28
CA GLN A 169 5.92 15.96 -19.70
C GLN A 169 5.26 17.11 -20.46
N SER A 170 3.98 17.38 -20.20
CA SER A 170 3.22 18.45 -20.83
C SER A 170 3.60 19.85 -20.34
N GLY A 171 4.40 19.96 -19.27
CA GLY A 171 4.75 21.25 -18.66
C GLY A 171 3.63 21.86 -17.80
N ARG A 172 2.54 21.13 -17.54
CA ARG A 172 1.46 21.55 -16.63
C ARG A 172 1.94 21.73 -15.19
N ILE A 173 2.94 20.94 -14.80
CA ILE A 173 3.62 21.03 -13.51
C ILE A 173 5.14 21.03 -13.72
N ALA A 174 5.88 21.70 -12.83
CA ALA A 174 7.33 21.75 -12.87
C ALA A 174 7.99 20.50 -12.25
N ALA A 175 7.31 19.87 -11.30
CA ALA A 175 7.77 18.69 -10.58
C ALA A 175 6.60 17.82 -10.12
N GLY A 176 6.88 16.59 -9.71
CA GLY A 176 5.88 15.67 -9.17
C GLY A 176 6.44 14.78 -8.07
N ALA A 177 5.56 14.37 -7.16
CA ALA A 177 5.87 13.42 -6.09
C ALA A 177 5.69 11.99 -6.63
N LEU A 178 6.79 11.28 -6.83
CA LEU A 178 6.83 9.95 -7.46
C LEU A 178 7.43 8.90 -6.51
N ALA A 179 7.20 7.64 -6.84
CA ALA A 179 7.85 6.47 -6.25
C ALA A 179 8.16 5.46 -7.36
N ASP A 180 9.16 4.59 -7.16
CA ASP A 180 9.52 3.59 -8.16
C ASP A 180 8.34 2.66 -8.48
N PRO A 181 8.20 2.29 -9.75
CA PRO A 181 9.13 2.45 -10.87
C PRO A 181 9.07 3.79 -11.61
N PHE A 182 8.20 4.72 -11.21
CA PHE A 182 8.03 6.00 -11.93
C PHE A 182 9.18 6.99 -11.70
N THR A 183 9.87 6.91 -10.56
CA THR A 183 11.07 7.70 -10.28
C THR A 183 12.19 7.36 -11.26
N ASP A 184 12.50 6.07 -11.44
CA ASP A 184 13.52 5.63 -12.40
C ASP A 184 13.10 5.90 -13.85
N HIS A 185 11.82 5.75 -14.16
CA HIS A 185 11.30 6.15 -15.48
C HIS A 185 11.49 7.65 -15.73
N ALA A 186 11.24 8.50 -14.73
CA ALA A 186 11.46 9.93 -14.81
C ALA A 186 12.96 10.27 -15.03
N LYS A 187 13.87 9.58 -14.33
CA LYS A 187 15.33 9.72 -14.53
C LYS A 187 15.74 9.36 -15.96
N LYS A 188 15.23 8.27 -16.53
CA LYS A 188 15.49 7.89 -17.94
C LYS A 188 14.99 8.92 -18.95
N LEU A 189 13.96 9.69 -18.61
CA LEU A 189 13.46 10.82 -19.41
C LEU A 189 14.23 12.13 -19.19
N GLY A 190 15.29 12.11 -18.37
CA GLY A 190 16.16 13.28 -18.10
C GLY A 190 15.61 14.21 -17.02
N TYR A 191 14.58 13.82 -16.27
CA TYR A 191 14.13 14.60 -15.11
C TYR A 191 15.06 14.41 -13.93
N GLN A 192 15.21 15.48 -13.14
CA GLN A 192 16.13 15.52 -12.02
C GLN A 192 15.42 15.16 -10.70
N GLU A 193 16.17 14.57 -9.81
CA GLU A 193 15.79 14.39 -8.43
C GLU A 193 15.99 15.72 -7.69
N ILE A 194 14.87 16.30 -7.22
CA ILE A 194 14.83 17.59 -6.54
C ILE A 194 14.93 17.41 -5.02
N ALA A 195 14.24 16.41 -4.50
CA ALA A 195 14.29 16.03 -3.08
C ALA A 195 13.97 14.55 -2.90
N ASP A 196 14.88 13.83 -2.25
CA ASP A 196 14.64 12.46 -1.79
C ASP A 196 14.12 12.48 -0.34
N ILE A 197 12.83 12.18 -0.18
CA ILE A 197 12.20 12.14 1.14
C ILE A 197 12.52 10.82 1.85
N ALA A 198 12.82 9.77 1.10
CA ALA A 198 13.24 8.49 1.64
C ALA A 198 14.56 8.62 2.42
N ALA A 199 15.50 9.44 1.94
CA ALA A 199 16.79 9.68 2.58
C ALA A 199 16.68 10.36 3.96
N LEU A 200 15.51 10.92 4.31
CA LEU A 200 15.29 11.55 5.62
C LEU A 200 15.06 10.55 6.74
N GLY A 201 14.97 9.25 6.44
CA GLY A 201 14.82 8.17 7.43
C GLY A 201 13.52 8.23 8.26
N LEU A 202 12.48 8.87 7.72
CA LEU A 202 11.22 9.05 8.43
C LEU A 202 10.45 7.73 8.51
N GLU A 203 10.00 7.37 9.71
CA GLU A 203 8.96 6.35 9.84
C GLU A 203 7.66 6.87 9.23
N PHE A 204 7.06 6.06 8.36
CA PHE A 204 5.86 6.45 7.62
C PHE A 204 5.11 5.20 7.17
N PRO A 205 3.86 4.96 7.58
CA PRO A 205 3.10 3.81 7.13
C PRO A 205 2.68 4.01 5.66
N PHE A 206 3.62 3.74 4.74
CA PHE A 206 3.47 4.05 3.33
C PHE A 206 2.49 3.12 2.62
N VAL A 207 2.60 1.82 2.87
CA VAL A 207 1.67 0.84 2.30
C VAL A 207 1.35 -0.25 3.32
N GLY A 208 0.08 -0.40 3.63
CA GLY A 208 -0.42 -1.38 4.57
C GLY A 208 -1.87 -1.75 4.30
N ILE A 209 -2.40 -2.66 5.08
CA ILE A 209 -3.79 -3.08 5.03
C ILE A 209 -4.59 -2.32 6.08
N VAL A 210 -5.62 -1.65 5.62
CA VAL A 210 -6.58 -0.88 6.42
C VAL A 210 -7.95 -1.52 6.30
N THR A 211 -8.67 -1.60 7.41
CA THR A 211 -10.05 -2.10 7.46
C THR A 211 -10.86 -1.34 8.50
N LYS A 212 -12.17 -1.60 8.60
CA LYS A 212 -13.01 -1.05 9.66
C LYS A 212 -12.94 -1.91 10.93
N LYS A 213 -12.95 -1.28 12.10
CA LYS A 213 -13.02 -2.00 13.39
C LYS A 213 -14.30 -2.82 13.51
N SER A 214 -15.42 -2.33 12.94
CA SER A 214 -16.66 -3.08 12.82
C SER A 214 -16.48 -4.36 12.00
N PHE A 215 -15.80 -4.29 10.85
CA PHE A 215 -15.50 -5.48 10.04
C PHE A 215 -14.62 -6.50 10.79
N ILE A 216 -13.63 -6.03 11.55
CA ILE A 216 -12.83 -6.90 12.42
C ILE A 216 -13.71 -7.62 13.45
N LYS A 217 -14.68 -6.91 14.05
CA LYS A 217 -15.58 -7.49 15.05
C LYS A 217 -16.51 -8.55 14.44
N GLU A 218 -16.99 -8.31 13.22
CA GLU A 218 -17.90 -9.21 12.51
C GLU A 218 -17.18 -10.41 11.90
N GLN A 219 -15.97 -10.20 11.35
CA GLN A 219 -15.24 -11.18 10.53
C GLN A 219 -13.75 -11.28 10.92
N PRO A 220 -13.40 -11.51 12.21
CA PRO A 220 -11.99 -11.52 12.66
C PRO A 220 -11.15 -12.57 11.95
N ASP A 221 -11.74 -13.74 11.66
CA ASP A 221 -11.06 -14.82 10.98
C ASP A 221 -10.73 -14.48 9.50
N VAL A 222 -11.63 -13.77 8.82
CA VAL A 222 -11.37 -13.28 7.45
C VAL A 222 -10.18 -12.34 7.44
N VAL A 223 -10.11 -11.41 8.41
CA VAL A 223 -8.97 -10.48 8.55
C VAL A 223 -7.68 -11.24 8.85
N GLN A 224 -7.72 -12.25 9.74
CA GLN A 224 -6.54 -13.07 10.06
C GLN A 224 -6.01 -13.82 8.84
N ARG A 225 -6.89 -14.47 8.07
CA ARG A 225 -6.52 -15.18 6.83
C ARG A 225 -5.97 -14.24 5.76
N PHE A 226 -6.54 -13.04 5.64
CA PHE A 226 -6.06 -12.03 4.70
C PHE A 226 -4.67 -11.50 5.08
N VAL A 227 -4.45 -11.15 6.37
CA VAL A 227 -3.15 -10.70 6.88
C VAL A 227 -2.10 -11.81 6.74
N ARG A 228 -2.49 -13.08 6.92
CA ARG A 228 -1.61 -14.24 6.68
C ARG A 228 -1.17 -14.32 5.22
N ALA A 229 -2.10 -14.26 4.26
CA ALA A 229 -1.79 -14.26 2.83
C ALA A 229 -0.90 -13.06 2.42
N TYR A 230 -1.20 -11.89 2.97
CA TYR A 230 -0.42 -10.67 2.75
C TYR A 230 1.01 -10.78 3.29
N THR A 231 1.19 -11.34 4.49
CA THR A 231 2.51 -11.57 5.11
C THR A 231 3.32 -12.60 4.32
N GLU A 232 2.68 -13.69 3.86
CA GLU A 232 3.31 -14.68 2.99
C GLU A 232 3.77 -14.06 1.67
N SER A 233 2.98 -13.14 1.12
CA SER A 233 3.33 -12.42 -0.10
C SER A 233 4.51 -11.46 0.08
N ILE A 234 4.70 -10.86 1.24
CA ILE A 234 5.91 -10.07 1.54
C ILE A 234 7.16 -10.97 1.43
N ALA A 235 7.12 -12.16 2.01
CA ALA A 235 8.23 -13.12 1.90
C ALA A 235 8.44 -13.56 0.44
N LEU A 236 7.36 -13.81 -0.30
CA LEU A 236 7.43 -14.17 -1.72
C LEU A 236 8.07 -13.05 -2.57
N TYR A 237 7.73 -11.78 -2.31
CA TYR A 237 8.35 -10.63 -2.98
C TYR A 237 9.87 -10.61 -2.77
N LYS A 238 10.32 -10.89 -1.54
CA LYS A 238 11.74 -10.87 -1.16
C LYS A 238 12.50 -12.04 -1.76
N ASN A 239 11.88 -13.22 -1.84
CA ASN A 239 12.54 -14.48 -2.19
C ASN A 239 12.40 -14.85 -3.68
N ASN A 240 11.41 -14.30 -4.39
CA ASN A 240 11.18 -14.58 -5.81
C ASN A 240 11.13 -13.28 -6.63
N ARG A 241 12.31 -12.73 -6.91
CA ARG A 241 12.48 -11.45 -7.60
C ARG A 241 11.93 -11.46 -9.02
N GLU A 242 12.04 -12.58 -9.73
CA GLU A 242 11.51 -12.70 -11.09
C GLU A 242 9.99 -12.60 -11.11
N LEU A 243 9.31 -13.28 -10.18
CA LEU A 243 7.87 -13.16 -10.05
C LEU A 243 7.47 -11.73 -9.61
N ALA A 244 8.21 -11.13 -8.68
CA ALA A 244 7.99 -9.75 -8.26
C ALA A 244 8.12 -8.76 -9.42
N LYS A 245 9.14 -8.89 -10.28
CA LYS A 245 9.32 -8.08 -11.51
C LYS A 245 8.16 -8.29 -12.48
N LYS A 246 7.81 -9.55 -12.76
CA LYS A 246 6.71 -9.89 -13.67
C LYS A 246 5.38 -9.27 -13.23
N VAL A 247 5.07 -9.39 -11.94
CA VAL A 247 3.83 -8.85 -11.37
C VAL A 247 3.87 -7.31 -11.34
N THR A 248 4.98 -6.71 -10.94
CA THR A 248 5.15 -5.25 -10.99
C THR A 248 4.94 -4.73 -12.41
N SER A 249 5.57 -5.36 -13.42
CA SER A 249 5.37 -5.01 -14.83
C SER A 249 3.91 -5.07 -15.27
N LYS A 250 3.19 -6.14 -14.87
CA LYS A 250 1.77 -6.35 -15.21
C LYS A 250 0.88 -5.20 -14.73
N TYR A 251 1.07 -4.76 -13.47
CA TYR A 251 0.19 -3.80 -12.82
C TYR A 251 0.60 -2.33 -12.99
N THR A 252 1.89 -2.06 -13.24
CA THR A 252 2.39 -0.70 -13.49
C THR A 252 2.40 -0.31 -14.97
N GLY A 253 2.40 -1.30 -15.88
CA GLY A 253 2.59 -1.09 -17.31
C GLY A 253 4.04 -0.87 -17.73
N ILE A 254 4.98 -0.72 -16.79
CA ILE A 254 6.41 -0.57 -17.07
C ILE A 254 6.97 -1.89 -17.63
N LYS A 255 7.69 -1.81 -18.75
CA LYS A 255 8.26 -2.99 -19.45
C LYS A 255 9.78 -3.02 -19.41
N ASP A 256 10.42 -1.93 -19.07
CA ASP A 256 11.87 -1.80 -19.00
C ASP A 256 12.46 -2.73 -17.92
N PRO A 257 13.30 -3.72 -18.29
CA PRO A 257 13.80 -4.72 -17.34
C PRO A 257 14.77 -4.13 -16.31
N GLU A 258 15.49 -3.06 -16.63
CA GLU A 258 16.40 -2.39 -15.69
C GLU A 258 15.60 -1.66 -14.62
N ILE A 259 14.55 -0.92 -15.02
CA ILE A 259 13.65 -0.24 -14.08
C ILE A 259 12.94 -1.25 -13.17
N LEU A 260 12.48 -2.38 -13.72
CA LEU A 260 11.83 -3.43 -12.92
C LEU A 260 12.80 -4.07 -11.93
N THR A 261 14.05 -4.30 -12.34
CA THR A 261 15.09 -4.86 -11.48
C THR A 261 15.45 -3.88 -10.36
N SER A 262 15.72 -2.61 -10.71
CA SER A 262 16.00 -1.55 -9.74
C SER A 262 14.85 -1.40 -8.73
N THR A 263 13.60 -1.37 -9.20
CA THR A 263 12.41 -1.29 -8.33
C THR A 263 12.35 -2.43 -7.33
N VAL A 264 12.49 -3.68 -7.79
CA VAL A 264 12.39 -4.84 -6.90
C VAL A 264 13.56 -4.89 -5.92
N ASP A 265 14.77 -4.58 -6.39
CA ASP A 265 15.98 -4.55 -5.54
C ASP A 265 15.93 -3.45 -4.50
N PHE A 266 15.33 -2.30 -4.82
CA PHE A 266 15.12 -1.21 -3.88
C PHE A 266 14.14 -1.57 -2.76
N TYR A 267 12.99 -2.19 -3.10
CA TYR A 267 11.94 -2.45 -2.11
C TYR A 267 12.14 -3.75 -1.32
N ALA A 268 12.69 -4.81 -1.91
CA ALA A 268 12.79 -6.11 -1.25
C ALA A 268 13.47 -6.06 0.14
N PRO A 269 14.59 -5.37 0.35
CA PRO A 269 15.19 -5.24 1.69
C PRO A 269 14.39 -4.35 2.64
N LYS A 270 13.59 -3.41 2.11
CA LYS A 270 12.83 -2.42 2.90
C LYS A 270 11.46 -2.90 3.33
N LEU A 271 10.89 -3.91 2.65
CA LEU A 271 9.64 -4.51 3.08
C LEU A 271 9.81 -5.18 4.44
N ALA A 272 8.88 -4.91 5.35
CA ALA A 272 8.91 -5.43 6.71
C ALA A 272 8.71 -6.95 6.74
N SER A 273 9.68 -7.71 7.27
CA SER A 273 9.52 -9.16 7.43
C SER A 273 8.43 -9.51 8.44
N VAL A 274 8.23 -8.66 9.45
CA VAL A 274 7.10 -8.70 10.37
C VAL A 274 6.32 -7.40 10.17
N PRO A 275 5.14 -7.42 9.52
CA PRO A 275 4.51 -6.22 8.99
C PRO A 275 3.68 -5.44 10.04
N TYR A 276 4.29 -5.07 11.15
CA TYR A 276 3.65 -4.21 12.14
C TYR A 276 3.53 -2.76 11.66
N PRO A 277 2.41 -2.08 11.89
CA PRO A 277 2.37 -0.63 11.90
C PRO A 277 3.29 -0.09 13.01
N THR A 278 4.01 1.01 12.76
CA THR A 278 4.89 1.62 13.77
C THR A 278 4.22 2.81 14.45
N ILE A 279 4.40 2.92 15.76
CA ILE A 279 3.88 4.05 16.56
C ILE A 279 4.49 5.36 16.06
N GLY A 280 5.81 5.37 15.76
CA GLY A 280 6.51 6.55 15.24
C GLY A 280 5.93 7.03 13.91
N GLY A 281 5.70 6.10 12.97
CA GLY A 281 5.12 6.43 11.67
C GLY A 281 3.69 6.95 11.76
N ILE A 282 2.85 6.35 12.60
CA ILE A 282 1.48 6.84 12.83
C ILE A 282 1.51 8.23 13.50
N ARG A 283 2.37 8.43 14.49
CA ARG A 283 2.53 9.73 15.15
C ARG A 283 2.94 10.81 14.16
N PHE A 284 3.96 10.56 13.33
CA PHE A 284 4.39 11.50 12.30
C PHE A 284 3.23 11.89 11.37
N VAL A 285 2.44 10.92 10.91
CA VAL A 285 1.31 11.21 10.03
C VAL A 285 0.21 12.00 10.76
N LEU A 286 -0.08 11.69 12.03
CA LEU A 286 -1.03 12.48 12.83
C LEU A 286 -0.59 13.94 12.97
N GLU A 287 0.71 14.19 13.19
CA GLU A 287 1.29 15.55 13.21
C GLU A 287 1.08 16.27 11.87
N GLN A 288 1.26 15.58 10.72
CA GLN A 288 1.00 16.17 9.43
C GLN A 288 -0.50 16.44 9.18
N VAL A 289 -1.38 15.53 9.60
CA VAL A 289 -2.83 15.72 9.53
C VAL A 289 -3.26 16.90 10.43
N ALA A 290 -2.66 17.04 11.60
CA ALA A 290 -2.98 18.09 12.58
C ALA A 290 -2.72 19.53 12.05
N ILE A 291 -1.90 19.68 11.02
CA ILE A 291 -1.66 20.99 10.37
C ILE A 291 -2.96 21.50 9.70
N ARG A 292 -3.79 20.59 9.20
CA ARG A 292 -5.07 20.92 8.52
C ARG A 292 -6.29 20.65 9.40
N ASP A 293 -6.21 19.62 10.24
CA ASP A 293 -7.25 19.23 11.17
C ASP A 293 -6.69 19.11 12.60
N PRO A 294 -6.75 20.19 13.39
CA PRO A 294 -6.20 20.20 14.74
C PRO A 294 -6.75 19.11 15.66
N ARG A 295 -7.91 18.49 15.36
CA ARG A 295 -8.46 17.37 16.14
C ARG A 295 -7.50 16.20 16.19
N ALA A 296 -6.64 16.01 15.17
CA ALA A 296 -5.64 14.94 15.15
C ALA A 296 -4.70 14.94 16.35
N LYS A 297 -4.46 16.09 17.00
CA LYS A 297 -3.64 16.20 18.23
C LYS A 297 -4.23 15.46 19.45
N ASN A 298 -5.53 15.18 19.43
CA ASN A 298 -6.24 14.53 20.53
C ASN A 298 -6.20 13.00 20.46
N PHE A 299 -5.64 12.44 19.36
CA PHE A 299 -5.61 11.01 19.14
C PHE A 299 -4.25 10.41 19.52
N ARG A 300 -4.29 9.23 20.13
CA ARG A 300 -3.10 8.43 20.38
C ARG A 300 -2.83 7.52 19.17
N PRO A 301 -1.57 7.33 18.76
CA PRO A 301 -1.21 6.48 17.62
C PRO A 301 -1.81 5.07 17.68
N GLU A 302 -1.85 4.48 18.89
CA GLU A 302 -2.36 3.13 19.13
C GLU A 302 -3.84 2.96 18.74
N SER A 303 -4.61 4.06 18.71
CA SER A 303 -6.02 4.01 18.33
C SER A 303 -6.24 3.72 16.83
N PHE A 304 -5.19 3.82 16.01
CA PHE A 304 -5.23 3.60 14.56
C PHE A 304 -4.60 2.28 14.11
N MET A 305 -4.22 1.40 15.04
CA MET A 305 -3.59 0.13 14.71
C MET A 305 -4.21 -1.03 15.49
N ASP A 306 -4.31 -2.18 14.86
CA ASP A 306 -4.66 -3.44 15.50
C ASP A 306 -3.60 -4.49 15.15
N VAL A 307 -2.65 -4.67 16.03
CA VAL A 307 -1.48 -5.53 15.82
C VAL A 307 -1.73 -7.01 16.08
N ARG A 308 -2.92 -7.39 16.61
CA ARG A 308 -3.23 -8.76 17.04
C ARG A 308 -3.02 -9.78 15.93
N PHE A 309 -3.39 -9.45 14.70
CA PHE A 309 -3.31 -10.36 13.56
C PHE A 309 -1.87 -10.69 13.18
N VAL A 310 -0.98 -9.69 13.13
CA VAL A 310 0.45 -9.88 12.88
C VAL A 310 1.10 -10.60 14.07
N LYS A 311 0.74 -10.22 15.30
CA LYS A 311 1.27 -10.85 16.52
C LYS A 311 0.94 -12.34 16.57
N GLN A 312 -0.27 -12.75 16.23
CA GLN A 312 -0.66 -14.16 16.17
C GLN A 312 0.18 -14.95 15.16
N LEU A 313 0.51 -14.36 14.01
CA LEU A 313 1.39 -14.99 13.01
C LEU A 313 2.83 -15.10 13.50
N GLU A 314 3.32 -14.11 14.22
CA GLU A 314 4.65 -14.12 14.82
C GLU A 314 4.73 -15.17 15.95
N ASP A 315 3.81 -15.13 16.90
CA ASP A 315 3.77 -16.04 18.07
C ASP A 315 3.62 -17.51 17.65
N SER A 316 2.91 -17.79 16.53
CA SER A 316 2.78 -19.14 15.98
C SER A 316 4.02 -19.69 15.27
N GLY A 317 5.08 -18.89 15.11
CA GLY A 317 6.27 -19.27 14.33
C GLY A 317 6.06 -19.23 12.81
N PHE A 318 4.88 -18.79 12.32
CA PHE A 318 4.59 -18.75 10.89
C PHE A 318 5.53 -17.83 10.12
N ILE A 319 5.77 -16.60 10.63
CA ILE A 319 6.65 -15.62 9.97
C ILE A 319 8.09 -16.11 9.93
N GLN A 320 8.58 -16.73 11.01
CA GLN A 320 9.93 -17.31 11.07
C GLN A 320 10.10 -18.44 10.05
N GLY A 321 9.04 -19.24 9.83
CA GLY A 321 9.02 -20.29 8.82
C GLY A 321 9.12 -19.78 7.38
N LEU A 322 8.58 -18.60 7.08
CA LEU A 322 8.67 -17.95 5.76
C LEU A 322 10.07 -17.44 5.42
N ASN A 323 10.84 -17.02 6.43
CA ASN A 323 12.15 -16.42 6.26
C ASN A 323 13.30 -17.45 6.22
N ARG A 324 13.02 -18.75 6.45
CA ARG A 324 14.00 -19.86 6.41
C ARG A 324 14.09 -20.55 5.05
N LYS A 325 13.25 -20.18 4.11
CA LYS A 325 13.22 -20.71 2.74
C LYS A 325 13.82 -19.71 1.77
#